data_4a737b0a071c1ca87d4e5bc5c76b08a2
#
_entry.id   4a737b0a071c1ca87d4e5bc5c76b08a2
#
_cell.length_a   1.000
_cell.length_b   1.000
_cell.length_c   1.000
_cell.angle_alpha   90.00
_cell.angle_beta   90.00
_cell.angle_gamma   90.00
#
_symmetry.space_group_name_H-M   'P 1'
#
loop_
_entity.id
_entity.type
_entity.pdbx_description
1 polymer ?
#
loop_
_entity_poly.entity_id
_entity_poly.type
_entity_poly.pdbx_seq_one_letter_code
_entity_poly.pdbx_strand_id
1 'polypeptide(L)'
;MKKFIYRYEAMSTPCEITLYASTKYQADFIADAILSETKRLEKKYNYYNKNSLISQINSRQTQILDSETKAILQRAKQYYKLTDSLFDITIATLKELYRFEKDPKEFQKKREQLLAFVGVNHFKIQRNKIVFDNPYTQIDLGGFVKEYAVDKSISILKKYKIKSALINYGGDIYALGKKPNNSKFSIGVKDPLDKQKIALYIELENEALTTSASYERNYTIGSKIYSHIISTNEIKDKANSVTVISQSCVESGIYSTSLMIDKNLFCKNRVIIL
;
A
#
# COMPACT_ATOMS: atom_id res chain seq x y z
N MET A 1 -6.33 1.91 -31.88
CA MET A 1 -5.58 1.23 -30.80
C MET A 1 -6.28 -0.05 -30.42
N LYS A 2 -5.53 -1.13 -30.15
CA LYS A 2 -6.07 -2.43 -29.70
C LYS A 2 -5.90 -2.58 -28.19
N LYS A 3 -6.81 -3.27 -27.52
CA LYS A 3 -6.76 -3.58 -26.11
C LYS A 3 -5.90 -4.82 -25.87
N PHE A 4 -4.98 -4.73 -24.88
CA PHE A 4 -4.15 -5.84 -24.42
C PHE A 4 -4.28 -5.96 -22.91
N ILE A 5 -4.33 -7.19 -22.40
CA ILE A 5 -4.46 -7.49 -20.98
C ILE A 5 -3.36 -8.45 -20.57
N TYR A 6 -2.64 -8.13 -19.50
CA TYR A 6 -1.59 -8.94 -18.91
C TYR A 6 -1.92 -9.20 -17.45
N ARG A 7 -1.77 -10.46 -17.02
CA ARG A 7 -2.03 -10.89 -15.63
C ARG A 7 -0.83 -11.62 -15.10
N TYR A 8 -0.49 -11.31 -13.85
CA TYR A 8 0.61 -11.95 -13.13
C TYR A 8 0.39 -11.82 -11.63
N GLU A 9 1.21 -12.51 -10.84
CA GLU A 9 1.25 -12.34 -9.39
C GLU A 9 2.52 -11.62 -8.97
N ALA A 10 2.37 -10.61 -8.12
CA ALA A 10 3.46 -9.89 -7.47
C ALA A 10 2.98 -9.29 -6.15
N MET A 11 3.90 -9.09 -5.21
CA MET A 11 3.58 -8.49 -3.88
C MET A 11 2.42 -9.21 -3.17
N SER A 12 2.35 -10.54 -3.34
CA SER A 12 1.31 -11.43 -2.79
C SER A 12 -0.11 -11.05 -3.20
N THR A 13 -0.27 -10.52 -4.42
CA THR A 13 -1.58 -10.12 -4.93
C THR A 13 -1.67 -10.34 -6.45
N PRO A 14 -2.87 -10.63 -7.01
CA PRO A 14 -3.07 -10.65 -8.45
C PRO A 14 -2.92 -9.23 -9.01
N CYS A 15 -2.15 -9.12 -10.08
CA CYS A 15 -1.87 -7.89 -10.80
C CYS A 15 -2.43 -7.98 -12.22
N GLU A 16 -3.12 -6.94 -12.67
CA GLU A 16 -3.60 -6.82 -14.04
C GLU A 16 -3.19 -5.48 -14.65
N ILE A 17 -2.66 -5.55 -15.87
CA ILE A 17 -2.38 -4.41 -16.73
C ILE A 17 -3.35 -4.49 -17.91
N THR A 18 -4.24 -3.56 -18.05
CA THR A 18 -4.98 -3.32 -19.30
C THR A 18 -4.39 -2.07 -19.96
N LEU A 19 -3.90 -2.19 -21.19
CA LEU A 19 -3.40 -1.05 -21.95
C LEU A 19 -3.87 -1.06 -23.40
N TYR A 20 -3.97 0.12 -24.00
CA TYR A 20 -4.33 0.30 -25.38
C TYR A 20 -3.11 0.78 -26.18
N ALA A 21 -2.64 -0.07 -27.11
CA ALA A 21 -1.46 0.17 -27.91
C ALA A 21 -1.74 -0.02 -29.41
N SER A 22 -0.82 0.44 -30.25
CA SER A 22 -0.93 0.28 -31.69
C SER A 22 -0.63 -1.15 -32.14
N THR A 23 0.37 -1.79 -31.52
CA THR A 23 0.82 -3.15 -31.85
C THR A 23 0.95 -4.02 -30.59
N LYS A 24 0.90 -5.34 -30.79
CA LYS A 24 1.14 -6.31 -29.71
C LYS A 24 2.58 -6.21 -29.20
N TYR A 25 3.55 -6.04 -30.10
CA TYR A 25 4.96 -5.88 -29.73
C TYR A 25 5.19 -4.71 -28.76
N GLN A 26 4.59 -3.54 -29.06
CA GLN A 26 4.65 -2.39 -28.14
C GLN A 26 4.01 -2.72 -26.78
N ALA A 27 2.87 -3.40 -26.78
CA ALA A 27 2.16 -3.75 -25.55
C ALA A 27 2.96 -4.75 -24.71
N ASP A 28 3.51 -5.81 -25.32
CA ASP A 28 4.34 -6.81 -24.65
C ASP A 28 5.57 -6.16 -24.02
N PHE A 29 6.31 -5.35 -24.78
CA PHE A 29 7.51 -4.67 -24.30
C PHE A 29 7.24 -3.79 -23.07
N ILE A 30 6.11 -3.06 -23.08
CA ILE A 30 5.72 -2.18 -21.97
C ILE A 30 5.27 -3.00 -20.76
N ALA A 31 4.50 -4.07 -20.97
CA ALA A 31 4.05 -4.96 -19.91
C ALA A 31 5.24 -5.64 -19.20
N ASP A 32 6.25 -6.09 -19.96
CA ASP A 32 7.48 -6.68 -19.42
C ASP A 32 8.29 -5.65 -18.61
N ALA A 33 8.36 -4.40 -19.06
CA ALA A 33 9.03 -3.33 -18.31
C ALA A 33 8.31 -3.04 -16.97
N ILE A 34 6.98 -3.03 -16.97
CA ILE A 34 6.17 -2.85 -15.75
C ILE A 34 6.35 -4.04 -14.81
N LEU A 35 6.28 -5.28 -15.32
CA LEU A 35 6.47 -6.49 -14.54
C LEU A 35 7.87 -6.52 -13.89
N SER A 36 8.91 -6.21 -14.67
CA SER A 36 10.29 -6.15 -14.17
C SER A 36 10.46 -5.14 -13.05
N GLU A 37 9.88 -3.95 -13.19
CA GLU A 37 9.91 -2.91 -12.14
C GLU A 37 9.13 -3.34 -10.89
N THR A 38 7.95 -3.93 -11.06
CA THR A 38 7.14 -4.45 -9.93
C THR A 38 7.90 -5.53 -9.16
N LYS A 39 8.53 -6.49 -9.86
CA LYS A 39 9.34 -7.54 -9.25
C LYS A 39 10.60 -7.00 -8.57
N ARG A 40 11.23 -5.97 -9.14
CA ARG A 40 12.36 -5.28 -8.51
C ARG A 40 11.97 -4.65 -7.17
N LEU A 41 10.83 -3.96 -7.13
CA LEU A 41 10.30 -3.34 -5.90
C LEU A 41 9.90 -4.40 -4.86
N GLU A 42 9.23 -5.47 -5.29
CA GLU A 42 8.91 -6.61 -4.43
C GLU A 42 10.16 -7.19 -3.78
N LYS A 43 11.19 -7.52 -4.57
CA LYS A 43 12.44 -8.07 -4.06
C LYS A 43 13.13 -7.12 -3.07
N LYS A 44 13.14 -5.83 -3.36
CA LYS A 44 13.84 -4.80 -2.57
C LYS A 44 13.17 -4.51 -1.24
N TYR A 45 11.83 -4.52 -1.19
CA TYR A 45 11.07 -4.05 -0.03
C TYR A 45 10.23 -5.11 0.67
N ASN A 46 10.38 -6.40 0.32
CA ASN A 46 9.67 -7.49 0.98
C ASN A 46 10.14 -7.65 2.43
N TYR A 47 9.27 -7.29 3.39
CA TYR A 47 9.53 -7.40 4.82
C TYR A 47 9.89 -8.83 5.27
N TYR A 48 9.34 -9.86 4.62
CA TYR A 48 9.53 -11.26 4.99
C TYR A 48 10.76 -11.91 4.34
N ASN A 49 11.37 -11.26 3.36
CA ASN A 49 12.58 -11.76 2.71
C ASN A 49 13.82 -11.19 3.42
N LYS A 50 14.56 -12.04 4.13
CA LYS A 50 15.79 -11.67 4.87
C LYS A 50 16.84 -10.97 4.02
N ASN A 51 16.84 -11.21 2.71
CA ASN A 51 17.79 -10.61 1.76
C ASN A 51 17.29 -9.29 1.16
N SER A 52 16.09 -8.84 1.50
CA SER A 52 15.57 -7.55 1.04
C SER A 52 16.29 -6.39 1.74
N LEU A 53 16.35 -5.23 1.07
CA LEU A 53 16.94 -4.03 1.67
C LEU A 53 16.24 -3.63 2.98
N ILE A 54 14.91 -3.73 3.02
CA ILE A 54 14.16 -3.34 4.23
C ILE A 54 14.45 -4.30 5.40
N SER A 55 14.61 -5.59 5.16
CA SER A 55 14.98 -6.55 6.19
C SER A 55 16.42 -6.35 6.68
N GLN A 56 17.35 -6.02 5.79
CA GLN A 56 18.72 -5.68 6.16
C GLN A 56 18.79 -4.39 6.99
N ILE A 57 17.94 -3.39 6.69
CA ILE A 57 17.79 -2.18 7.50
C ILE A 57 17.22 -2.52 8.88
N ASN A 58 16.17 -3.33 8.94
CA ASN A 58 15.52 -3.75 10.18
C ASN A 58 16.46 -4.56 11.08
N SER A 59 17.30 -5.42 10.53
CA SER A 59 18.31 -6.19 11.26
C SER A 59 19.61 -5.42 11.55
N ARG A 60 19.69 -4.14 11.17
CA ARG A 60 20.88 -3.26 11.31
C ARG A 60 22.11 -3.73 10.52
N GLN A 61 21.94 -4.67 9.57
CA GLN A 61 23.04 -5.14 8.68
C GLN A 61 23.49 -4.03 7.72
N THR A 62 22.59 -3.14 7.35
CA THR A 62 22.91 -1.94 6.60
C THR A 62 22.17 -0.71 7.14
N GLN A 63 22.81 0.44 7.01
CA GLN A 63 22.19 1.75 7.24
C GLN A 63 22.14 2.57 5.95
N ILE A 64 22.71 2.06 4.86
CA ILE A 64 22.84 2.80 3.60
C ILE A 64 21.52 2.82 2.86
N LEU A 65 21.10 4.01 2.46
CA LEU A 65 19.91 4.25 1.65
C LEU A 65 20.32 4.70 0.25
N ASP A 66 19.78 4.04 -0.77
CA ASP A 66 19.76 4.63 -2.11
C ASP A 66 18.73 5.76 -2.20
N SER A 67 18.77 6.51 -3.30
CA SER A 67 17.91 7.68 -3.51
C SER A 67 16.41 7.35 -3.47
N GLU A 68 16.01 6.20 -4.02
CA GLU A 68 14.62 5.76 -4.04
C GLU A 68 14.11 5.42 -2.63
N THR A 69 14.87 4.62 -1.88
CA THR A 69 14.51 4.25 -0.49
C THR A 69 14.47 5.47 0.42
N LYS A 70 15.45 6.38 0.27
CA LYS A 70 15.46 7.64 1.00
C LYS A 70 14.19 8.46 0.72
N ALA A 71 13.81 8.61 -0.55
CA ALA A 71 12.61 9.35 -0.95
C ALA A 71 11.31 8.71 -0.40
N ILE A 72 11.20 7.37 -0.45
CA ILE A 72 10.06 6.64 0.10
C ILE A 72 9.95 6.87 1.62
N LEU A 73 11.05 6.74 2.37
CA LEU A 73 11.04 6.95 3.83
C LEU A 73 10.72 8.39 4.21
N GLN A 74 11.25 9.37 3.46
CA GLN A 74 10.92 10.78 3.68
C GLN A 74 9.43 11.05 3.41
N ARG A 75 8.88 10.48 2.33
CA ARG A 75 7.46 10.61 2.00
C ARG A 75 6.57 9.90 3.03
N ALA A 76 6.96 8.74 3.52
CA ALA A 76 6.26 8.06 4.61
C ALA A 76 6.22 8.90 5.90
N LYS A 77 7.33 9.57 6.25
CA LYS A 77 7.35 10.52 7.38
C LYS A 77 6.45 11.74 7.16
N GLN A 78 6.29 12.21 5.93
CA GLN A 78 5.34 13.29 5.61
C GLN A 78 3.90 12.81 5.79
N TYR A 79 3.56 11.63 5.29
CA TYR A 79 2.23 11.07 5.46
C TYR A 79 1.90 10.74 6.92
N TYR A 80 2.87 10.27 7.71
CA TYR A 80 2.69 10.13 9.16
C TYR A 80 2.17 11.43 9.80
N LYS A 81 2.75 12.58 9.42
CA LYS A 81 2.29 13.89 9.89
C LYS A 81 0.92 14.29 9.33
N LEU A 82 0.69 14.07 8.04
CA LEU A 82 -0.55 14.44 7.34
C LEU A 82 -1.76 13.60 7.77
N THR A 83 -1.53 12.44 8.36
CA THR A 83 -2.57 11.53 8.84
C THR A 83 -2.63 11.44 10.36
N ASP A 84 -2.15 12.46 11.06
CA ASP A 84 -2.14 12.52 12.53
C ASP A 84 -1.60 11.23 13.19
N SER A 85 -0.49 10.72 12.61
CA SER A 85 0.20 9.50 13.03
C SER A 85 -0.55 8.19 12.77
N LEU A 86 -1.69 8.21 12.09
CA LEU A 86 -2.47 7.01 11.78
C LEU A 86 -1.76 6.11 10.74
N PHE A 87 -1.10 6.71 9.76
CA PHE A 87 -0.21 5.97 8.85
C PHE A 87 1.21 5.95 9.40
N ASP A 88 1.62 4.81 9.95
CA ASP A 88 2.95 4.64 10.52
C ASP A 88 3.63 3.37 10.01
N ILE A 89 4.72 3.54 9.26
CA ILE A 89 5.52 2.42 8.76
C ILE A 89 6.27 1.68 9.88
N THR A 90 6.41 2.28 11.06
CA THR A 90 7.08 1.67 12.22
C THR A 90 6.14 0.79 13.05
N ILE A 91 4.85 0.75 12.72
CA ILE A 91 3.89 -0.21 13.28
C ILE A 91 4.34 -1.67 13.07
N ALA A 92 5.26 -1.89 12.13
CA ALA A 92 5.98 -3.14 11.93
C ALA A 92 6.62 -3.70 13.21
N THR A 93 6.99 -2.84 14.16
CA THR A 93 7.52 -3.20 15.48
C THR A 93 6.57 -4.14 16.25
N LEU A 94 5.28 -4.03 16.01
CA LEU A 94 4.25 -4.89 16.62
C LEU A 94 3.90 -6.12 15.77
N LYS A 95 4.33 -6.17 14.50
CA LYS A 95 3.83 -7.13 13.52
C LYS A 95 4.09 -8.59 13.89
N GLU A 96 5.30 -8.89 14.36
CA GLU A 96 5.67 -10.24 14.78
C GLU A 96 4.89 -10.68 16.03
N LEU A 97 4.61 -9.74 16.95
CA LEU A 97 3.78 -10.00 18.12
C LEU A 97 2.36 -10.42 17.70
N TYR A 98 1.71 -9.68 16.81
CA TYR A 98 0.37 -10.02 16.30
C TYR A 98 0.35 -11.36 15.56
N ARG A 99 1.45 -11.73 14.90
CA ARG A 99 1.55 -12.93 14.10
C ARG A 99 1.76 -14.20 14.96
N PHE A 100 2.58 -14.13 15.98
CA PHE A 100 3.08 -15.31 16.67
C PHE A 100 2.58 -15.46 18.11
N GLU A 101 2.27 -14.37 18.84
CA GLU A 101 1.78 -14.49 20.20
C GLU A 101 0.30 -14.92 20.21
N LYS A 102 -0.02 -15.90 21.03
CA LYS A 102 -1.37 -16.47 21.13
C LYS A 102 -1.97 -16.32 22.54
N ASP A 103 -1.14 -16.13 23.55
CA ASP A 103 -1.60 -15.88 24.90
C ASP A 103 -2.02 -14.41 25.07
N PRO A 104 -3.28 -14.12 25.45
CA PRO A 104 -3.77 -12.75 25.54
C PRO A 104 -3.06 -11.88 26.58
N LYS A 105 -2.59 -12.48 27.71
CA LYS A 105 -1.91 -11.73 28.77
C LYS A 105 -0.51 -11.37 28.36
N GLU A 106 0.24 -12.33 27.80
CA GLU A 106 1.58 -12.08 27.27
C GLU A 106 1.55 -11.13 26.08
N PHE A 107 0.53 -11.24 25.20
CA PHE A 107 0.31 -10.31 24.11
C PHE A 107 0.15 -8.87 24.62
N GLN A 108 -0.73 -8.63 25.58
CA GLN A 108 -0.98 -7.30 26.11
C GLN A 108 0.27 -6.71 26.76
N LYS A 109 0.96 -7.49 27.59
CA LYS A 109 2.21 -7.08 28.26
C LYS A 109 3.30 -6.71 27.25
N LYS A 110 3.56 -7.57 26.26
CA LYS A 110 4.56 -7.31 25.22
C LYS A 110 4.17 -6.14 24.32
N ARG A 111 2.88 -5.99 24.01
CA ARG A 111 2.36 -4.87 23.21
C ARG A 111 2.65 -3.53 23.91
N GLU A 112 2.37 -3.41 25.20
CA GLU A 112 2.65 -2.20 25.99
C GLU A 112 4.14 -1.86 25.98
N GLN A 113 5.02 -2.85 26.13
CA GLN A 113 6.47 -2.66 26.06
C GLN A 113 6.93 -2.20 24.66
N LEU A 114 6.43 -2.80 23.59
CA LEU A 114 6.84 -2.50 22.22
C LEU A 114 6.26 -1.19 21.69
N LEU A 115 5.12 -0.72 22.21
CA LEU A 115 4.54 0.58 21.84
C LEU A 115 5.50 1.75 22.06
N ALA A 116 6.39 1.67 23.07
CA ALA A 116 7.41 2.69 23.33
C ALA A 116 8.41 2.84 22.15
N PHE A 117 8.47 1.89 21.22
CA PHE A 117 9.39 1.88 20.08
C PHE A 117 8.68 2.06 18.73
N VAL A 118 7.38 2.38 18.75
CA VAL A 118 6.58 2.70 17.56
C VAL A 118 6.57 4.23 17.38
N GLY A 119 6.84 4.68 16.17
CA GLY A 119 6.83 6.08 15.80
C GLY A 119 8.00 6.45 14.88
N VAL A 120 7.73 7.25 13.85
CA VAL A 120 8.76 7.68 12.88
C VAL A 120 9.86 8.58 13.51
N ASN A 121 9.71 8.97 14.76
CA ASN A 121 10.72 9.71 15.51
C ASN A 121 11.89 8.83 15.95
N HIS A 122 11.69 7.49 16.03
CA HIS A 122 12.70 6.50 16.38
C HIS A 122 13.74 6.25 15.29
N PHE A 123 13.59 6.89 14.13
CA PHE A 123 14.65 6.90 13.13
C PHE A 123 14.86 8.27 12.50
N LYS A 124 16.11 8.55 12.13
CA LYS A 124 16.50 9.75 11.40
C LYS A 124 17.17 9.38 10.09
N ILE A 125 16.98 10.22 9.08
CA ILE A 125 17.69 10.12 7.80
C ILE A 125 18.77 11.19 7.79
N GLN A 126 20.03 10.76 7.84
CA GLN A 126 21.20 11.65 7.84
C GLN A 126 22.02 11.40 6.57
N ARG A 127 22.03 12.37 5.64
CA ARG A 127 22.60 12.19 4.29
C ARG A 127 21.96 10.97 3.60
N ASN A 128 22.70 9.88 3.40
CA ASN A 128 22.26 8.64 2.79
C ASN A 128 22.26 7.46 3.80
N LYS A 129 22.04 7.75 5.07
CA LYS A 129 21.96 6.73 6.12
C LYS A 129 20.68 6.85 6.91
N ILE A 130 20.11 5.72 7.32
CA ILE A 130 19.08 5.65 8.34
C ILE A 130 19.74 5.29 9.67
N VAL A 131 19.37 6.03 10.72
CA VAL A 131 19.89 5.83 12.07
C VAL A 131 18.71 5.67 13.01
N PHE A 132 18.65 4.56 13.73
CA PHE A 132 17.66 4.29 14.77
C PHE A 132 18.22 4.66 16.14
N ASP A 133 17.37 5.12 17.05
CA ASP A 133 17.74 5.45 18.43
C ASP A 133 17.62 4.25 19.39
N ASN A 134 17.06 3.13 18.90
CA ASN A 134 16.86 1.89 19.65
C ASN A 134 16.97 0.66 18.74
N PRO A 135 17.15 -0.56 19.30
CA PRO A 135 17.27 -1.79 18.50
C PRO A 135 15.91 -2.40 18.08
N TYR A 136 14.79 -1.96 18.66
CA TYR A 136 13.48 -2.63 18.53
C TYR A 136 12.64 -2.09 17.38
N THR A 137 12.74 -0.80 17.05
CA THR A 137 11.96 -0.19 15.96
C THR A 137 12.22 -0.89 14.65
N GLN A 138 11.13 -1.32 13.99
CA GLN A 138 11.14 -1.96 12.69
C GLN A 138 10.30 -1.17 11.69
N ILE A 139 10.62 -1.27 10.41
CA ILE A 139 9.92 -0.60 9.32
C ILE A 139 9.32 -1.64 8.39
N ASP A 140 8.05 -1.48 8.03
CA ASP A 140 7.42 -2.20 6.92
C ASP A 140 6.80 -1.21 5.94
N LEU A 141 7.10 -1.39 4.66
CA LEU A 141 6.60 -0.57 3.56
C LEU A 141 5.43 -1.24 2.82
N GLY A 142 4.84 -2.31 3.36
CA GLY A 142 3.77 -3.07 2.72
C GLY A 142 2.51 -2.25 2.40
N GLY A 143 2.18 -1.24 3.22
CA GLY A 143 1.10 -0.29 2.96
C GLY A 143 1.52 0.94 2.15
N PHE A 144 2.67 0.89 1.46
CA PHE A 144 3.19 1.98 0.64
C PHE A 144 3.70 1.49 -0.72
N VAL A 145 4.46 0.39 -0.73
CA VAL A 145 5.24 -0.02 -1.92
C VAL A 145 4.38 -0.66 -3.00
N LYS A 146 3.25 -1.29 -2.63
CA LYS A 146 2.31 -1.83 -3.61
C LYS A 146 1.67 -0.69 -4.43
N GLU A 147 1.18 0.32 -3.77
CA GLU A 147 0.62 1.54 -4.35
C GLU A 147 1.68 2.32 -5.14
N TYR A 148 2.91 2.37 -4.61
CA TYR A 148 4.04 2.97 -5.32
C TYR A 148 4.38 2.22 -6.61
N ALA A 149 4.23 0.90 -6.65
CA ALA A 149 4.43 0.11 -7.87
C ALA A 149 3.36 0.42 -8.92
N VAL A 150 2.11 0.68 -8.51
CA VAL A 150 1.06 1.19 -9.43
C VAL A 150 1.47 2.55 -10.00
N ASP A 151 1.89 3.51 -9.16
CA ASP A 151 2.33 4.84 -9.62
C ASP A 151 3.56 4.76 -10.54
N LYS A 152 4.50 3.83 -10.27
CA LYS A 152 5.64 3.54 -11.16
C LYS A 152 5.21 2.97 -12.49
N SER A 153 4.22 2.06 -12.50
CA SER A 153 3.64 1.51 -13.73
C SER A 153 3.05 2.61 -14.59
N ILE A 154 2.34 3.57 -14.00
CA ILE A 154 1.82 4.75 -14.72
C ILE A 154 2.96 5.61 -15.27
N SER A 155 4.04 5.78 -14.52
CA SER A 155 5.22 6.53 -14.99
C SER A 155 5.86 5.86 -16.21
N ILE A 156 5.93 4.52 -16.22
CA ILE A 156 6.43 3.74 -17.38
C ILE A 156 5.48 3.92 -18.58
N LEU A 157 4.18 3.77 -18.40
CA LEU A 157 3.18 3.97 -19.46
C LEU A 157 3.30 5.36 -20.09
N LYS A 158 3.42 6.41 -19.26
CA LYS A 158 3.61 7.80 -19.73
C LYS A 158 4.93 7.97 -20.51
N LYS A 159 6.03 7.37 -20.04
CA LYS A 159 7.33 7.38 -20.73
C LYS A 159 7.21 6.80 -22.15
N TYR A 160 6.43 5.73 -22.33
CA TYR A 160 6.17 5.11 -23.63
C TYR A 160 4.98 5.71 -24.38
N LYS A 161 4.50 6.89 -23.95
CA LYS A 161 3.44 7.68 -24.60
C LYS A 161 2.10 6.92 -24.72
N ILE A 162 1.85 5.96 -23.83
CA ILE A 162 0.52 5.33 -23.69
C ILE A 162 -0.44 6.35 -23.07
N LYS A 163 -1.59 6.53 -23.71
CA LYS A 163 -2.61 7.51 -23.30
C LYS A 163 -3.82 6.88 -22.61
N SER A 164 -3.96 5.55 -22.69
CA SER A 164 -5.10 4.83 -22.18
C SER A 164 -4.67 3.50 -21.57
N ALA A 165 -4.84 3.36 -20.26
CA ALA A 165 -4.51 2.13 -19.54
C ALA A 165 -5.24 2.07 -18.18
N LEU A 166 -5.39 0.86 -17.66
CA LEU A 166 -5.83 0.57 -16.30
C LEU A 166 -4.82 -0.37 -15.64
N ILE A 167 -4.26 0.04 -14.52
CA ILE A 167 -3.43 -0.80 -13.66
C ILE A 167 -4.26 -1.19 -12.44
N ASN A 168 -4.24 -2.48 -12.08
CA ASN A 168 -4.93 -2.99 -10.90
C ASN A 168 -4.04 -4.01 -10.19
N TYR A 169 -3.56 -3.68 -8.99
CA TYR A 169 -2.76 -4.54 -8.13
C TYR A 169 -3.57 -4.87 -6.87
N GLY A 170 -4.42 -5.92 -6.98
CA GLY A 170 -5.22 -6.40 -5.87
C GLY A 170 -6.21 -5.36 -5.31
N GLY A 171 -6.78 -4.51 -6.17
CA GLY A 171 -7.72 -3.46 -5.78
C GLY A 171 -7.08 -2.06 -5.65
N ASP A 172 -5.75 -1.95 -5.72
CA ASP A 172 -5.09 -0.65 -5.90
C ASP A 172 -5.04 -0.36 -7.38
N ILE A 173 -5.78 0.65 -7.80
CA ILE A 173 -6.10 0.91 -9.20
C ILE A 173 -5.62 2.30 -9.60
N TYR A 174 -5.14 2.43 -10.83
CA TYR A 174 -4.97 3.72 -11.49
C TYR A 174 -5.50 3.65 -12.91
N ALA A 175 -6.37 4.59 -13.28
CA ALA A 175 -6.87 4.76 -14.64
C ALA A 175 -6.12 5.89 -15.34
N LEU A 176 -5.34 5.58 -16.36
CA LEU A 176 -4.64 6.57 -17.20
C LEU A 176 -5.51 6.93 -18.40
N GLY A 177 -5.91 8.20 -18.49
CA GLY A 177 -6.73 8.74 -19.57
C GLY A 177 -8.12 8.12 -19.66
N LYS A 178 -8.68 8.10 -20.86
CA LYS A 178 -9.95 7.48 -21.25
C LYS A 178 -9.73 6.28 -22.14
N LYS A 179 -10.73 5.42 -22.25
CA LYS A 179 -10.77 4.35 -23.25
C LYS A 179 -10.81 4.93 -24.68
N PRO A 180 -10.45 4.17 -25.73
CA PRO A 180 -10.44 4.69 -27.10
C PRO A 180 -11.81 5.20 -27.62
N ASN A 181 -12.91 4.73 -27.04
CA ASN A 181 -14.26 5.20 -27.32
C ASN A 181 -14.65 6.47 -26.52
N ASN A 182 -13.67 7.14 -25.93
CA ASN A 182 -13.81 8.33 -25.10
C ASN A 182 -14.59 8.15 -23.78
N SER A 183 -14.94 6.93 -23.39
CA SER A 183 -15.54 6.66 -22.06
C SER A 183 -14.45 6.58 -20.98
N LYS A 184 -14.81 6.96 -19.74
CA LYS A 184 -13.97 6.75 -18.55
C LYS A 184 -13.87 5.26 -18.21
N PHE A 185 -12.97 4.92 -17.27
CA PHE A 185 -12.88 3.58 -16.74
C PHE A 185 -13.88 3.42 -15.58
N SER A 186 -14.82 2.51 -15.71
CA SER A 186 -15.81 2.21 -14.67
C SER A 186 -15.26 1.13 -13.75
N ILE A 187 -15.14 1.43 -12.46
CA ILE A 187 -14.56 0.57 -11.43
C ILE A 187 -15.66 0.23 -10.41
N GLY A 188 -15.91 -1.07 -10.22
CA GLY A 188 -16.84 -1.54 -9.20
C GLY A 188 -16.19 -1.56 -7.82
N VAL A 189 -16.80 -0.92 -6.85
CA VAL A 189 -16.46 -1.03 -5.42
C VAL A 189 -17.30 -2.16 -4.84
N LYS A 190 -16.64 -3.15 -4.24
CA LYS A 190 -17.32 -4.32 -3.66
C LYS A 190 -18.15 -3.93 -2.42
N ASP A 191 -19.27 -4.61 -2.23
CA ASP A 191 -20.04 -4.54 -0.99
C ASP A 191 -19.24 -5.25 0.13
N PRO A 192 -18.96 -4.59 1.25
CA PRO A 192 -18.22 -5.20 2.35
C PRO A 192 -18.98 -6.33 3.06
N LEU A 193 -20.31 -6.36 2.95
CA LEU A 193 -21.17 -7.39 3.54
C LEU A 193 -21.39 -8.57 2.58
N ASP A 194 -21.33 -8.34 1.27
CA ASP A 194 -21.46 -9.37 0.24
C ASP A 194 -20.41 -9.19 -0.86
N LYS A 195 -19.27 -9.88 -0.71
CA LYS A 195 -18.11 -9.76 -1.61
C LYS A 195 -18.41 -10.14 -3.09
N GLN A 196 -19.56 -10.76 -3.36
CA GLN A 196 -19.99 -11.08 -4.72
C GLN A 196 -20.74 -9.92 -5.37
N LYS A 197 -21.20 -8.95 -4.59
CA LYS A 197 -21.92 -7.78 -5.08
C LYS A 197 -21.02 -6.55 -5.22
N ILE A 198 -21.40 -5.70 -6.16
CA ILE A 198 -20.86 -4.37 -6.35
C ILE A 198 -21.81 -3.38 -5.67
N ALA A 199 -21.31 -2.65 -4.67
CA ALA A 199 -22.09 -1.63 -3.99
C ALA A 199 -22.34 -0.42 -4.89
N LEU A 200 -21.32 0.00 -5.64
CA LEU A 200 -21.42 1.15 -6.55
C LEU A 200 -20.32 1.08 -7.63
N TYR A 201 -20.50 1.85 -8.70
CA TYR A 201 -19.50 2.06 -9.75
C TYR A 201 -18.94 3.47 -9.70
N ILE A 202 -17.63 3.59 -9.91
CA ILE A 202 -16.90 4.87 -9.93
C ILE A 202 -16.23 5.03 -11.30
N GLU A 203 -16.45 6.16 -11.93
CA GLU A 203 -15.81 6.53 -13.18
C GLU A 203 -14.47 7.25 -12.90
N LEU A 204 -13.37 6.70 -13.41
CA LEU A 204 -12.01 7.21 -13.23
C LEU A 204 -11.40 7.68 -14.55
N GLU A 205 -10.66 8.79 -14.47
CA GLU A 205 -9.83 9.34 -15.54
C GLU A 205 -8.64 10.08 -14.93
N ASN A 206 -7.42 9.59 -15.17
CA ASN A 206 -6.17 10.12 -14.57
C ASN A 206 -6.20 10.19 -13.04
N GLU A 207 -6.83 9.21 -12.43
CA GLU A 207 -6.99 9.10 -10.99
C GLU A 207 -6.70 7.68 -10.51
N ALA A 208 -6.27 7.58 -9.26
CA ALA A 208 -6.15 6.34 -8.53
C ALA A 208 -7.36 6.09 -7.63
N LEU A 209 -7.61 4.82 -7.35
CA LEU A 209 -8.60 4.34 -6.39
C LEU A 209 -7.98 3.21 -5.57
N THR A 210 -8.06 3.30 -4.26
CA THR A 210 -7.65 2.22 -3.36
C THR A 210 -8.73 1.98 -2.32
N THR A 211 -9.02 0.71 -2.06
CA THR A 211 -9.96 0.29 -1.02
C THR A 211 -9.21 -0.48 0.06
N SER A 212 -9.31 -0.03 1.31
CA SER A 212 -8.91 -0.78 2.50
C SER A 212 -10.13 -1.39 3.16
N ALA A 213 -10.03 -2.65 3.63
CA ALA A 213 -11.14 -3.35 4.26
C ALA A 213 -10.68 -4.19 5.45
N SER A 214 -11.49 -4.26 6.51
CA SER A 214 -11.16 -4.95 7.75
C SER A 214 -11.14 -6.48 7.64
N TYR A 215 -11.82 -7.03 6.62
CA TYR A 215 -12.06 -8.46 6.44
C TYR A 215 -11.03 -9.19 5.57
N GLU A 216 -10.02 -8.50 5.03
CA GLU A 216 -9.08 -9.11 4.08
C GLU A 216 -8.10 -10.07 4.76
N ARG A 217 -7.55 -9.69 5.90
CA ARG A 217 -6.61 -10.51 6.68
C ARG A 217 -6.82 -10.25 8.16
N ASN A 218 -6.68 -11.31 8.98
CA ASN A 218 -6.91 -11.23 10.41
C ASN A 218 -5.83 -11.98 11.19
N TYR A 219 -5.60 -11.55 12.43
CA TYR A 219 -4.81 -12.25 13.44
C TYR A 219 -5.74 -12.74 14.56
N THR A 220 -5.53 -13.97 15.03
CA THR A 220 -6.28 -14.52 16.17
C THR A 220 -5.37 -14.64 17.38
N ILE A 221 -5.75 -14.01 18.50
CA ILE A 221 -5.02 -14.02 19.76
C ILE A 221 -6.03 -14.42 20.87
N GLY A 222 -5.86 -15.62 21.43
CA GLY A 222 -6.90 -16.22 22.25
C GLY A 222 -8.21 -16.37 21.47
N SER A 223 -9.29 -15.85 22.01
CA SER A 223 -10.63 -15.81 21.36
C SER A 223 -10.87 -14.53 20.55
N LYS A 224 -9.96 -13.56 20.57
CA LYS A 224 -10.15 -12.26 19.93
C LYS A 224 -9.54 -12.22 18.52
N ILE A 225 -10.30 -11.66 17.57
CA ILE A 225 -9.86 -11.45 16.18
C ILE A 225 -9.45 -9.99 16.01
N TYR A 226 -8.24 -9.79 15.50
CA TYR A 226 -7.67 -8.49 15.17
C TYR A 226 -7.51 -8.35 13.65
N SER A 227 -7.85 -7.18 13.12
CA SER A 227 -7.55 -6.86 11.72
C SER A 227 -6.04 -6.80 11.48
N HIS A 228 -5.63 -7.00 10.24
CA HIS A 228 -4.25 -6.77 9.80
C HIS A 228 -3.85 -5.27 9.82
N ILE A 229 -4.81 -4.37 9.89
CA ILE A 229 -4.58 -2.95 10.12
C ILE A 229 -4.30 -2.77 11.61
N ILE A 230 -3.02 -2.73 11.96
CA ILE A 230 -2.55 -2.56 13.33
C ILE A 230 -2.47 -1.06 13.62
N SER A 231 -3.00 -0.64 14.77
CA SER A 231 -2.94 0.74 15.26
C SER A 231 -2.32 0.80 16.66
N THR A 232 -1.66 1.92 16.98
CA THR A 232 -1.21 2.23 18.34
C THR A 232 -2.40 2.47 19.26
N ASN A 233 -3.46 3.07 18.75
CA ASN A 233 -4.70 3.38 19.45
C ASN A 233 -5.77 2.31 19.23
N GLU A 234 -6.73 2.24 20.13
CA GLU A 234 -7.91 1.40 19.93
C GLU A 234 -8.78 1.97 18.81
N ILE A 235 -9.15 1.12 17.85
CA ILE A 235 -10.07 1.49 16.76
C ILE A 235 -11.50 1.38 17.32
N LYS A 236 -12.11 2.53 17.64
CA LYS A 236 -13.41 2.58 18.32
C LYS A 236 -14.59 2.42 17.35
N ASP A 237 -14.53 3.02 16.20
CA ASP A 237 -15.64 3.09 15.24
C ASP A 237 -15.17 2.55 13.88
N LYS A 238 -15.30 1.23 13.72
CA LYS A 238 -14.73 0.50 12.57
C LYS A 238 -15.60 0.65 11.33
N ALA A 239 -15.05 1.22 10.26
CA ALA A 239 -15.59 1.04 8.93
C ALA A 239 -15.38 -0.42 8.46
N ASN A 240 -16.29 -0.95 7.66
CA ASN A 240 -16.08 -2.25 7.01
C ASN A 240 -15.11 -2.11 5.84
N SER A 241 -15.26 -1.05 5.06
CA SER A 241 -14.30 -0.67 4.01
C SER A 241 -14.27 0.85 3.80
N VAL A 242 -13.12 1.34 3.36
CA VAL A 242 -12.91 2.73 2.96
C VAL A 242 -12.25 2.76 1.58
N THR A 243 -12.88 3.43 0.64
CA THR A 243 -12.34 3.69 -0.69
C THR A 243 -11.96 5.15 -0.81
N VAL A 244 -10.73 5.42 -1.24
CA VAL A 244 -10.25 6.78 -1.50
C VAL A 244 -9.84 6.91 -2.96
N ILE A 245 -10.23 8.03 -3.57
CA ILE A 245 -9.85 8.39 -4.94
C ILE A 245 -8.99 9.65 -4.89
N SER A 246 -7.79 9.58 -5.48
CA SER A 246 -6.84 10.70 -5.52
C SER A 246 -5.98 10.71 -6.79
N GLN A 247 -5.01 11.63 -6.86
CA GLN A 247 -4.12 11.77 -8.01
C GLN A 247 -2.98 10.74 -8.04
N SER A 248 -2.71 10.02 -6.94
CA SER A 248 -1.71 8.95 -6.88
C SER A 248 -2.19 7.78 -6.06
N CYS A 249 -1.79 6.57 -6.44
CA CYS A 249 -2.18 5.36 -5.74
C CYS A 249 -1.63 5.32 -4.32
N VAL A 250 -0.41 5.83 -4.09
CA VAL A 250 0.17 5.96 -2.75
C VAL A 250 -0.70 6.84 -1.86
N GLU A 251 -1.18 7.98 -2.34
CA GLU A 251 -2.04 8.86 -1.54
C GLU A 251 -3.37 8.17 -1.20
N SER A 252 -4.03 7.56 -2.20
CA SER A 252 -5.27 6.80 -1.99
C SER A 252 -5.10 5.70 -0.95
N GLY A 253 -4.03 4.89 -1.04
CA GLY A 253 -3.78 3.77 -0.14
C GLY A 253 -3.51 4.20 1.29
N ILE A 254 -2.73 5.28 1.47
CA ILE A 254 -2.43 5.81 2.79
C ILE A 254 -3.68 6.35 3.47
N TYR A 255 -4.47 7.16 2.77
CA TYR A 255 -5.69 7.71 3.35
C TYR A 255 -6.77 6.65 3.55
N SER A 256 -6.93 5.67 2.65
CA SER A 256 -7.89 4.58 2.86
C SER A 256 -7.55 3.77 4.11
N THR A 257 -6.26 3.46 4.34
CA THR A 257 -5.80 2.75 5.54
C THR A 257 -5.98 3.60 6.81
N SER A 258 -5.63 4.87 6.76
CA SER A 258 -5.76 5.78 7.91
C SER A 258 -7.22 6.00 8.31
N LEU A 259 -8.11 6.15 7.35
CA LEU A 259 -9.56 6.31 7.56
C LEU A 259 -10.23 5.01 8.08
N MET A 260 -9.63 3.84 7.86
CA MET A 260 -10.04 2.60 8.54
C MET A 260 -9.77 2.63 10.05
N ILE A 261 -8.79 3.44 10.49
CA ILE A 261 -8.42 3.61 11.91
C ILE A 261 -9.25 4.73 12.54
N ASP A 262 -9.35 5.87 11.88
CA ASP A 262 -10.18 7.01 12.30
C ASP A 262 -10.89 7.64 11.09
N LYS A 263 -12.20 7.41 11.00
CA LYS A 263 -13.03 7.94 9.91
C LYS A 263 -13.21 9.46 9.93
N ASN A 264 -12.85 10.14 11.03
CA ASN A 264 -12.92 11.59 11.17
C ASN A 264 -11.63 12.28 10.69
N LEU A 265 -10.60 11.53 10.29
CA LEU A 265 -9.39 12.11 9.71
C LEU A 265 -9.75 13.03 8.53
N PHE A 266 -9.24 14.25 8.55
CA PHE A 266 -9.41 15.15 7.42
C PHE A 266 -8.73 14.60 6.15
N CYS A 267 -9.51 14.44 5.09
CA CYS A 267 -9.03 14.01 3.79
C CYS A 267 -9.64 14.90 2.70
N LYS A 268 -8.78 15.57 1.92
CA LYS A 268 -9.22 16.42 0.80
C LYS A 268 -9.70 15.66 -0.43
N ASN A 269 -9.43 14.36 -0.48
CA ASN A 269 -9.77 13.49 -1.61
C ASN A 269 -11.22 13.00 -1.52
N ARG A 270 -11.74 12.41 -2.60
CA ARG A 270 -13.05 11.74 -2.57
C ARG A 270 -12.97 10.47 -1.71
N VAL A 271 -13.85 10.36 -0.72
CA VAL A 271 -13.89 9.24 0.22
C VAL A 271 -15.26 8.57 0.18
N ILE A 272 -15.28 7.24 0.21
CA ILE A 272 -16.49 6.42 0.33
C ILE A 272 -16.24 5.45 1.49
N ILE A 273 -17.12 5.50 2.48
CA ILE A 273 -17.10 4.61 3.65
C ILE A 273 -18.33 3.72 3.58
N LEU A 274 -18.12 2.40 3.65
CA LEU A 274 -19.15 1.38 3.63
C LEU A 274 -19.08 0.48 4.86
#